data_7f76ab3db76b322a52afc5f760d043b3
#
_entry.id   7f76ab3db76b322a52afc5f760d043b3
#
_cell.length_a   1.000
_cell.length_b   1.000
_cell.length_c   1.000
_cell.angle_alpha   90.00
_cell.angle_beta   90.00
_cell.angle_gamma   90.00
#
_symmetry.space_group_name_H-M   'P 1'
#
loop_
_entity.id
_entity.type
_entity.pdbx_description
1 polymer ?
#
loop_
_entity_poly.entity_id
_entity_poly.type
_entity_poly.pdbx_seq_one_letter_code
_entity_poly.pdbx_strand_id
1 'polypeptide(L)'
;LLIDGDQNHDDTNPNKVDNGFGKFNSIMQVTGNEAKFPKLLTDELGCGKFTVSAVSAERVWAYWNNVALDERVVTFADGKITVKVPAEAAEWTKSVIRVWASNEFGISNEILVPLYDGKIVTEATTLDRSDKYAQIIYFMLVDRFRDGNKDNNRPMNRPDVHPKADYQGGDLAGIKQVIDENYFNKLGANTLWLSPLNQNPFEPYGYNALANTKFAGYHGYWPISSSQVDCRFGSNDELKELVAD
;
A
#
# COMPACT_ATOMS: atom_id res chain seq x y z
N LEU A 1 3.04 -17.04 -10.04
CA LEU A 1 2.47 -17.13 -11.37
C LEU A 1 1.26 -18.08 -11.32
N LEU A 2 0.11 -17.67 -11.85
CA LEU A 2 -1.08 -18.51 -12.01
C LEU A 2 -1.13 -18.98 -13.47
N ILE A 3 -1.12 -20.27 -13.68
CA ILE A 3 -1.28 -20.90 -14.99
C ILE A 3 -2.41 -21.93 -14.85
N ASP A 4 -3.46 -21.80 -15.65
CA ASP A 4 -4.63 -22.68 -15.64
C ASP A 4 -5.30 -22.85 -14.24
N GLY A 5 -5.24 -21.76 -13.43
CA GLY A 5 -5.79 -21.76 -12.08
C GLY A 5 -4.87 -22.32 -10.98
N ASP A 6 -3.73 -22.88 -11.34
CA ASP A 6 -2.76 -23.40 -10.38
C ASP A 6 -1.65 -22.39 -10.08
N GLN A 7 -1.19 -22.40 -8.84
CA GLN A 7 0.01 -21.64 -8.43
C GLN A 7 1.25 -22.44 -8.82
N ASN A 8 1.96 -21.92 -9.82
CA ASN A 8 3.23 -22.49 -10.27
C ASN A 8 4.37 -21.50 -10.06
N HIS A 9 5.55 -21.99 -9.77
CA HIS A 9 6.76 -21.22 -9.89
C HIS A 9 7.32 -21.34 -11.31
N ASP A 10 8.17 -20.42 -11.68
CA ASP A 10 8.90 -20.47 -12.95
C ASP A 10 10.09 -21.42 -12.80
N ASP A 11 10.01 -22.61 -13.43
CA ASP A 11 11.05 -23.62 -13.36
C ASP A 11 12.37 -23.19 -14.01
N THR A 12 12.33 -22.21 -14.91
CA THR A 12 13.50 -21.65 -15.56
C THR A 12 14.22 -20.61 -14.73
N ASN A 13 13.56 -20.09 -13.68
CA ASN A 13 14.15 -19.09 -12.79
C ASN A 13 15.00 -19.75 -11.70
N PRO A 14 16.33 -19.55 -11.67
CA PRO A 14 17.19 -20.13 -10.66
C PRO A 14 16.99 -19.52 -9.26
N ASN A 15 16.41 -18.32 -9.18
CA ASN A 15 16.21 -17.62 -7.92
C ASN A 15 14.89 -18.02 -7.30
N LYS A 16 14.96 -18.71 -6.16
CA LYS A 16 13.80 -19.28 -5.47
C LYS A 16 13.86 -18.98 -3.97
N VAL A 17 12.71 -18.80 -3.35
CA VAL A 17 12.56 -18.71 -1.90
C VAL A 17 11.53 -19.75 -1.44
N ASP A 18 11.79 -20.40 -0.33
CA ASP A 18 10.84 -21.32 0.29
C ASP A 18 9.54 -20.58 0.61
N ASN A 19 8.41 -21.09 0.14
CA ASN A 19 7.09 -20.52 0.42
C ASN A 19 6.54 -20.95 1.79
N GLY A 20 7.26 -21.78 2.54
CA GLY A 20 6.87 -22.27 3.84
C GLY A 20 5.88 -23.44 3.84
N PHE A 21 5.51 -23.95 2.65
CA PHE A 21 4.57 -25.08 2.46
C PHE A 21 5.20 -26.21 1.63
N GLY A 22 6.54 -26.34 1.67
CA GLY A 22 7.28 -27.38 0.96
C GLY A 22 7.46 -27.14 -0.54
N LYS A 23 7.22 -25.92 -1.01
CA LYS A 23 7.45 -25.47 -2.38
C LYS A 23 8.22 -24.15 -2.41
N PHE A 24 8.48 -23.63 -3.60
CA PHE A 24 9.23 -22.41 -3.81
C PHE A 24 8.40 -21.37 -4.55
N ASN A 25 8.63 -20.09 -4.22
CA ASN A 25 8.24 -18.96 -5.04
C ASN A 25 9.42 -18.51 -5.89
N SER A 26 9.18 -18.18 -7.15
CA SER A 26 10.20 -17.57 -8.01
C SER A 26 10.45 -16.13 -7.56
N ILE A 27 11.72 -15.75 -7.49
CA ILE A 27 12.14 -14.37 -7.22
C ILE A 27 12.54 -13.72 -8.54
N MET A 28 11.89 -12.62 -8.88
CA MET A 28 12.41 -11.71 -9.90
C MET A 28 13.32 -10.71 -9.19
N GLN A 29 14.62 -10.92 -9.35
CA GLN A 29 15.60 -9.95 -8.89
C GLN A 29 15.74 -8.86 -9.96
N VAL A 30 15.16 -7.69 -9.69
CA VAL A 30 15.42 -6.50 -10.50
C VAL A 30 16.79 -5.96 -10.09
N THR A 31 17.83 -6.45 -10.72
CA THR A 31 19.17 -5.88 -10.60
C THR A 31 19.27 -4.67 -11.50
N GLY A 32 18.58 -3.61 -11.12
CA GLY A 32 18.81 -2.30 -11.72
C GLY A 32 19.89 -1.57 -10.94
N ASN A 33 20.64 -0.74 -11.64
CA ASN A 33 21.57 0.16 -10.99
C ASN A 33 20.75 1.35 -10.44
N GLU A 34 19.93 1.09 -9.40
CA GLU A 34 18.99 2.06 -8.80
C GLU A 34 19.67 3.38 -8.42
N ALA A 35 20.99 3.32 -8.14
CA ALA A 35 21.79 4.52 -7.91
C ALA A 35 21.88 5.43 -9.15
N LYS A 36 21.62 4.88 -10.35
CA LYS A 36 21.65 5.61 -11.63
C LYS A 36 20.27 6.00 -12.13
N PHE A 37 19.19 5.54 -11.50
CA PHE A 37 17.83 5.96 -11.87
C PHE A 37 17.68 7.46 -11.66
N PRO A 38 16.88 8.14 -12.49
CA PRO A 38 16.58 9.54 -12.23
C PRO A 38 15.90 9.68 -10.88
N LYS A 39 16.19 10.77 -10.18
CA LYS A 39 15.54 11.12 -8.92
C LYS A 39 14.87 12.48 -9.06
N LEU A 40 13.61 12.51 -8.72
CA LEU A 40 12.80 13.72 -8.68
C LEU A 40 12.64 14.20 -7.25
N LEU A 41 12.80 15.51 -7.05
CA LEU A 41 12.57 16.17 -5.79
C LEU A 41 11.81 17.48 -6.05
N THR A 42 10.71 17.69 -5.35
CA THR A 42 9.98 18.96 -5.43
C THR A 42 10.84 20.09 -4.86
N ASP A 43 11.06 21.13 -5.65
CA ASP A 43 11.83 22.32 -5.24
C ASP A 43 10.88 23.40 -4.71
N GLU A 44 9.89 23.79 -5.53
CA GLU A 44 9.03 24.94 -5.24
C GLU A 44 7.60 24.65 -5.69
N LEU A 45 6.65 24.92 -4.80
CA LEU A 45 5.22 24.92 -5.08
C LEU A 45 4.72 26.35 -5.05
N GLY A 46 4.33 26.89 -6.21
CA GLY A 46 3.89 28.28 -6.33
C GLY A 46 2.47 28.42 -6.87
N CYS A 47 2.00 29.65 -7.00
CA CYS A 47 0.70 29.92 -7.61
C CYS A 47 0.70 29.57 -9.10
N GLY A 48 -0.01 28.51 -9.48
CA GLY A 48 -0.22 28.10 -10.87
C GLY A 48 0.95 27.41 -11.56
N LYS A 49 2.06 27.17 -10.86
CA LYS A 49 3.19 26.35 -11.36
C LYS A 49 4.01 25.77 -10.21
N PHE A 50 4.72 24.68 -10.50
CA PHE A 50 5.70 24.12 -9.59
C PHE A 50 6.97 23.70 -10.32
N THR A 51 8.04 23.52 -9.56
CA THR A 51 9.32 23.06 -10.08
C THR A 51 9.80 21.80 -9.36
N VAL A 52 10.50 20.96 -10.12
CA VAL A 52 11.04 19.69 -9.66
C VAL A 52 12.48 19.58 -10.14
N SER A 53 13.41 19.35 -9.23
CA SER A 53 14.76 18.93 -9.58
C SER A 53 14.76 17.51 -10.11
N ALA A 54 15.42 17.28 -11.23
CA ALA A 54 15.42 16.02 -11.96
C ALA A 54 16.86 15.54 -12.21
N VAL A 55 17.45 14.95 -11.18
CA VAL A 55 18.84 14.45 -11.23
C VAL A 55 18.93 13.24 -12.16
N SER A 56 19.89 13.24 -13.08
CA SER A 56 20.14 12.17 -14.05
C SER A 56 18.96 11.87 -14.98
N ALA A 57 18.05 12.83 -15.19
CA ALA A 57 16.94 12.69 -16.11
C ALA A 57 17.37 13.03 -17.56
N GLU A 58 16.86 12.27 -18.52
CA GLU A 58 17.03 12.50 -19.96
C GLU A 58 15.69 12.83 -20.62
N ARG A 59 14.63 12.23 -20.12
CA ARG A 59 13.26 12.43 -20.60
C ARG A 59 12.35 12.68 -19.43
N VAL A 60 11.35 13.55 -19.64
CA VAL A 60 10.36 13.88 -18.62
C VAL A 60 8.97 13.86 -19.24
N TRP A 61 7.97 13.51 -18.42
CA TRP A 61 6.56 13.60 -18.79
C TRP A 61 5.72 13.86 -17.56
N ALA A 62 4.60 14.51 -17.79
CA ALA A 62 3.63 14.75 -16.75
C ALA A 62 2.20 14.50 -17.27
N TYR A 63 1.33 14.15 -16.34
CA TYR A 63 -0.09 13.92 -16.62
C TYR A 63 -0.93 14.72 -15.64
N TRP A 64 -2.00 15.31 -16.13
CA TRP A 64 -3.08 15.86 -15.34
C TRP A 64 -4.31 14.98 -15.49
N ASN A 65 -4.80 14.38 -14.37
CA ASN A 65 -5.91 13.41 -14.39
C ASN A 65 -5.79 12.36 -15.51
N ASN A 66 -4.61 11.79 -15.71
CA ASN A 66 -4.27 10.83 -16.78
C ASN A 66 -4.26 11.39 -18.20
N VAL A 67 -4.39 12.71 -18.41
CA VAL A 67 -4.19 13.38 -19.70
C VAL A 67 -2.75 13.86 -19.77
N ALA A 68 -2.02 13.45 -20.80
CA ALA A 68 -0.63 13.86 -20.97
C ALA A 68 -0.54 15.38 -21.18
N LEU A 69 0.36 16.02 -20.47
CA LEU A 69 0.68 17.43 -20.60
C LEU A 69 1.76 17.64 -21.67
N ASP A 70 1.62 18.65 -22.48
CA ASP A 70 2.56 18.97 -23.56
C ASP A 70 3.61 20.02 -23.16
N GLU A 71 4.51 20.35 -24.10
CA GLU A 71 5.61 21.30 -23.93
C GLU A 71 5.18 22.74 -23.63
N ARG A 72 3.91 23.10 -23.84
CA ARG A 72 3.37 24.42 -23.47
C ARG A 72 3.24 24.59 -21.97
N VAL A 73 3.04 23.49 -21.26
CA VAL A 73 2.84 23.47 -19.81
C VAL A 73 3.96 22.75 -19.06
N VAL A 74 4.73 21.85 -19.71
CA VAL A 74 5.85 21.14 -19.12
C VAL A 74 7.14 21.55 -19.84
N THR A 75 8.12 22.06 -19.10
CA THR A 75 9.45 22.36 -19.65
C THR A 75 10.51 21.65 -18.83
N PHE A 76 11.55 21.15 -19.53
CA PHE A 76 12.70 20.53 -18.88
C PHE A 76 13.98 21.15 -19.41
N ALA A 77 14.73 21.81 -18.52
CA ALA A 77 16.01 22.43 -18.83
C ALA A 77 16.90 22.45 -17.58
N ASP A 78 18.19 22.29 -17.77
CA ASP A 78 19.22 22.38 -16.72
C ASP A 78 18.92 21.49 -15.49
N GLY A 79 18.41 20.29 -15.73
CA GLY A 79 18.05 19.34 -14.66
C GLY A 79 16.83 19.76 -13.83
N LYS A 80 16.05 20.72 -14.32
CA LYS A 80 14.83 21.21 -13.67
C LYS A 80 13.61 21.05 -14.57
N ILE A 81 12.55 20.45 -14.02
CA ILE A 81 11.23 20.38 -14.64
C ILE A 81 10.39 21.52 -14.09
N THR A 82 9.76 22.29 -14.96
CA THR A 82 8.73 23.26 -14.57
C THR A 82 7.40 22.84 -15.17
N VAL A 83 6.38 22.72 -14.32
CA VAL A 83 5.04 22.36 -14.72
C VAL A 83 4.09 23.50 -14.37
N LYS A 84 3.36 24.01 -15.36
CA LYS A 84 2.26 24.95 -15.16
C LYS A 84 0.98 24.18 -14.92
N VAL A 85 0.13 24.67 -14.05
CA VAL A 85 -1.21 24.10 -13.85
C VAL A 85 -2.05 24.41 -15.09
N PRO A 86 -2.68 23.41 -15.73
CA PRO A 86 -3.59 23.63 -16.84
C PRO A 86 -4.77 24.54 -16.44
N ALA A 87 -5.18 25.44 -17.32
CA ALA A 87 -6.30 26.36 -17.03
C ALA A 87 -7.60 25.59 -16.72
N GLU A 88 -7.80 24.47 -17.41
CA GLU A 88 -8.96 23.59 -17.27
C GLU A 88 -9.05 22.96 -15.87
N ALA A 89 -7.95 22.93 -15.11
CA ALA A 89 -7.96 22.42 -13.74
C ALA A 89 -8.87 23.25 -12.80
N ALA A 90 -9.15 24.52 -13.14
CA ALA A 90 -10.07 25.35 -12.39
C ALA A 90 -11.54 24.90 -12.47
N GLU A 91 -11.88 24.05 -13.44
CA GLU A 91 -13.22 23.48 -13.58
C GLU A 91 -13.44 22.24 -12.69
N TRP A 92 -12.37 21.79 -12.02
CA TRP A 92 -12.37 20.59 -11.20
C TRP A 92 -12.12 20.95 -9.74
N THR A 93 -13.03 20.56 -8.87
CA THR A 93 -12.83 20.73 -7.42
C THR A 93 -11.56 20.03 -6.95
N LYS A 94 -11.32 18.80 -7.43
CA LYS A 94 -10.12 18.03 -7.12
C LYS A 94 -9.52 17.43 -8.38
N SER A 95 -8.24 17.61 -8.55
CA SER A 95 -7.47 16.98 -9.63
C SER A 95 -6.02 16.77 -9.19
N VAL A 96 -5.21 16.12 -10.01
CA VAL A 96 -3.83 15.79 -9.66
C VAL A 96 -2.92 15.92 -10.86
N ILE A 97 -1.71 16.44 -10.65
CA ILE A 97 -0.63 16.35 -11.62
C ILE A 97 0.39 15.32 -11.12
N ARG A 98 0.82 14.44 -12.02
CA ARG A 98 1.85 13.44 -11.78
C ARG A 98 3.01 13.67 -12.72
N VAL A 99 4.23 13.56 -12.21
CA VAL A 99 5.46 13.80 -12.98
C VAL A 99 6.42 12.63 -12.80
N TRP A 100 7.00 12.20 -13.91
CA TRP A 100 8.07 11.19 -13.95
C TRP A 100 9.20 11.65 -14.88
N ALA A 101 10.33 11.03 -14.70
CA ALA A 101 11.47 11.12 -15.60
C ALA A 101 12.05 9.74 -15.89
N SER A 102 12.82 9.61 -16.97
CA SER A 102 13.61 8.41 -17.27
C SER A 102 14.98 8.75 -17.81
N ASN A 103 15.86 7.77 -17.75
CA ASN A 103 17.11 7.68 -18.49
C ASN A 103 17.29 6.24 -19.01
N GLU A 104 18.47 5.93 -19.56
CA GLU A 104 18.79 4.58 -20.06
C GLU A 104 18.71 3.47 -18.99
N PHE A 105 18.81 3.82 -17.69
CA PHE A 105 18.82 2.85 -16.59
C PHE A 105 17.45 2.56 -16.02
N GLY A 106 16.48 3.49 -16.11
CA GLY A 106 15.15 3.27 -15.59
C GLY A 106 14.30 4.52 -15.43
N ILE A 107 13.24 4.38 -14.64
CA ILE A 107 12.22 5.42 -14.36
C ILE A 107 12.43 5.96 -12.94
N SER A 108 12.20 7.25 -12.75
CA SER A 108 12.26 7.95 -11.47
C SER A 108 11.16 7.52 -10.48
N ASN A 109 11.29 7.99 -9.25
CA ASN A 109 10.14 8.14 -8.37
C ASN A 109 9.09 9.08 -9.00
N GLU A 110 7.83 8.92 -8.59
CA GLU A 110 6.73 9.82 -8.93
C GLU A 110 6.79 11.10 -8.09
N ILE A 111 6.48 12.25 -8.70
CA ILE A 111 6.03 13.45 -7.99
C ILE A 111 4.54 13.61 -8.24
N LEU A 112 3.76 13.64 -7.16
CA LEU A 112 2.31 13.80 -7.20
C LEU A 112 1.96 15.15 -6.55
N VAL A 113 1.30 16.03 -7.32
CA VAL A 113 0.88 17.36 -6.88
C VAL A 113 -0.63 17.45 -6.90
N PRO A 114 -1.30 17.43 -5.73
CA PRO A 114 -2.73 17.63 -5.65
C PRO A 114 -3.13 19.07 -5.99
N LEU A 115 -4.28 19.20 -6.67
CA LEU A 115 -4.91 20.47 -6.97
C LEU A 115 -6.31 20.53 -6.34
N TYR A 116 -6.67 21.71 -5.83
CA TYR A 116 -8.01 22.03 -5.33
C TYR A 116 -8.49 23.31 -6.02
N ASP A 117 -9.63 23.25 -6.72
CA ASP A 117 -10.16 24.35 -7.56
C ASP A 117 -9.06 24.96 -8.46
N GLY A 118 -8.26 24.11 -9.11
CA GLY A 118 -7.16 24.51 -9.98
C GLY A 118 -5.94 25.11 -9.29
N LYS A 119 -5.89 25.11 -7.98
CA LYS A 119 -4.74 25.62 -7.20
C LYS A 119 -3.93 24.48 -6.63
N ILE A 120 -2.60 24.65 -6.61
CA ILE A 120 -1.70 23.69 -5.98
C ILE A 120 -1.97 23.67 -4.47
N VAL A 121 -2.17 22.47 -3.92
CA VAL A 121 -2.30 22.28 -2.48
C VAL A 121 -0.92 22.35 -1.84
N THR A 122 -0.70 23.34 -1.01
CA THR A 122 0.56 23.58 -0.28
C THR A 122 0.47 23.25 1.19
N GLU A 123 -0.74 23.07 1.71
CA GLU A 123 -1.00 22.79 3.12
C GLU A 123 -1.89 21.55 3.29
N ALA A 124 -1.48 20.65 4.17
CA ALA A 124 -2.22 19.40 4.45
C ALA A 124 -3.65 19.66 4.94
N THR A 125 -3.92 20.79 5.59
CA THR A 125 -5.25 21.19 6.06
C THR A 125 -6.27 21.43 4.94
N THR A 126 -5.80 21.67 3.71
CA THR A 126 -6.65 21.78 2.51
C THR A 126 -7.14 20.40 2.04
N LEU A 127 -6.44 19.33 2.43
CA LEU A 127 -6.80 17.96 2.09
C LEU A 127 -7.72 17.39 3.16
N ASP A 128 -8.91 16.97 2.79
CA ASP A 128 -9.79 16.25 3.70
C ASP A 128 -9.57 14.73 3.64
N ARG A 129 -10.13 14.00 4.62
CA ARG A 129 -10.05 12.52 4.67
C ARG A 129 -10.66 11.83 3.44
N SER A 130 -11.48 12.51 2.66
CA SER A 130 -12.09 11.98 1.45
C SER A 130 -11.18 12.09 0.21
N ASP A 131 -10.07 12.81 0.29
CA ASP A 131 -9.15 12.99 -0.82
C ASP A 131 -8.30 11.74 -1.07
N LYS A 132 -8.73 10.94 -2.05
CA LYS A 132 -8.03 9.69 -2.40
C LYS A 132 -6.61 9.92 -2.93
N TYR A 133 -6.31 11.08 -3.48
CA TYR A 133 -4.97 11.40 -4.01
C TYR A 133 -3.97 11.73 -2.91
N ALA A 134 -4.47 12.08 -1.72
CA ALA A 134 -3.65 12.35 -0.54
C ALA A 134 -3.44 11.12 0.36
N GLN A 135 -4.08 9.98 0.03
CA GLN A 135 -3.98 8.78 0.86
C GLN A 135 -2.70 8.00 0.58
N ILE A 136 -1.93 7.79 1.64
CA ILE A 136 -0.81 6.84 1.69
C ILE A 136 -1.27 5.67 2.54
N ILE A 137 -1.64 4.58 1.89
CA ILE A 137 -2.31 3.45 2.52
C ILE A 137 -1.27 2.45 3.03
N TYR A 138 -1.37 2.08 4.32
CA TYR A 138 -0.68 0.94 4.89
C TYR A 138 -1.67 -0.22 5.04
N PHE A 139 -1.50 -1.27 4.24
CA PHE A 139 -2.28 -2.50 4.37
C PHE A 139 -1.65 -3.43 5.40
N MET A 140 -2.47 -4.04 6.27
CA MET A 140 -2.01 -5.06 7.19
C MET A 140 -2.98 -6.24 7.28
N LEU A 141 -2.41 -7.42 7.41
CA LEU A 141 -3.13 -8.61 7.83
C LEU A 141 -3.12 -8.63 9.36
N VAL A 142 -4.27 -8.35 9.98
CA VAL A 142 -4.37 -8.08 11.43
C VAL A 142 -3.73 -9.17 12.27
N ASP A 143 -4.08 -10.42 12.01
CA ASP A 143 -3.52 -11.57 12.73
C ASP A 143 -1.99 -11.66 12.69
N ARG A 144 -1.36 -11.09 11.67
CA ARG A 144 0.09 -11.16 11.44
C ARG A 144 0.84 -9.90 11.83
N PHE A 145 0.14 -8.88 12.31
CA PHE A 145 0.76 -7.58 12.53
C PHE A 145 1.40 -7.45 13.91
N ARG A 146 0.62 -7.43 14.97
CA ARG A 146 1.10 -7.33 16.35
C ARG A 146 0.09 -7.93 17.32
N ASP A 147 0.57 -8.81 18.20
CA ASP A 147 -0.17 -9.38 19.34
C ASP A 147 -0.09 -8.38 20.51
N GLY A 148 -1.16 -7.65 20.74
CA GLY A 148 -1.27 -6.67 21.82
C GLY A 148 -1.95 -7.20 23.07
N ASN A 149 -2.83 -8.19 22.93
CA ASN A 149 -3.58 -8.82 24.02
C ASN A 149 -3.53 -10.34 23.91
N LYS A 150 -2.68 -10.96 24.70
CA LYS A 150 -2.51 -12.43 24.67
C LYS A 150 -3.72 -13.20 25.20
N ASP A 151 -4.63 -12.53 25.91
CA ASP A 151 -5.80 -13.20 26.50
C ASP A 151 -6.89 -13.51 25.44
N ASN A 152 -6.86 -12.88 24.29
CA ASN A 152 -7.76 -13.17 23.17
C ASN A 152 -7.19 -14.20 22.17
N ASN A 153 -5.94 -14.61 22.32
CA ASN A 153 -5.30 -15.60 21.46
C ASN A 153 -6.02 -16.94 21.49
N ARG A 154 -6.44 -17.44 20.33
CA ARG A 154 -7.15 -18.73 20.19
C ARG A 154 -6.64 -19.45 18.94
N PRO A 155 -5.35 -19.87 18.88
CA PRO A 155 -4.89 -20.73 17.82
C PRO A 155 -5.63 -22.07 17.91
N MET A 156 -5.88 -22.67 16.78
CA MET A 156 -6.61 -23.94 16.74
C MET A 156 -5.79 -25.12 17.25
N ASN A 157 -4.45 -25.05 17.05
CA ASN A 157 -3.49 -26.07 17.49
C ASN A 157 -3.88 -27.50 17.06
N ARG A 158 -4.39 -27.62 15.83
CA ARG A 158 -4.89 -28.91 15.30
C ARG A 158 -3.85 -29.59 14.42
N PRO A 159 -3.79 -30.94 14.42
CA PRO A 159 -2.83 -31.66 13.60
C PRO A 159 -3.10 -31.54 12.08
N ASP A 160 -4.30 -31.18 11.68
CA ASP A 160 -4.70 -30.95 10.27
C ASP A 160 -4.56 -29.49 9.84
N VAL A 161 -3.99 -28.62 10.70
CA VAL A 161 -3.70 -27.21 10.42
C VAL A 161 -2.22 -26.93 10.63
N HIS A 162 -1.52 -26.54 9.57
CA HIS A 162 -0.12 -26.18 9.68
C HIS A 162 0.02 -24.91 10.54
N PRO A 163 1.02 -24.76 11.42
CA PRO A 163 1.16 -23.60 12.30
C PRO A 163 1.17 -22.24 11.55
N LYS A 164 1.73 -22.18 10.35
CA LYS A 164 1.68 -20.96 9.52
C LYS A 164 0.30 -20.66 8.93
N ALA A 165 -0.61 -21.63 8.91
CA ALA A 165 -1.99 -21.51 8.45
C ALA A 165 -2.98 -21.34 9.62
N ASP A 166 -2.47 -21.22 10.84
CA ASP A 166 -3.24 -20.98 12.06
C ASP A 166 -3.11 -19.51 12.50
N TYR A 167 -3.92 -19.11 13.48
CA TYR A 167 -3.85 -17.77 14.10
C TYR A 167 -2.51 -17.55 14.80
N GLN A 168 -1.96 -16.33 14.68
CA GLN A 168 -0.69 -15.93 15.31
C GLN A 168 -0.88 -14.87 16.39
N GLY A 169 -2.11 -14.38 16.58
CA GLY A 169 -2.47 -13.53 17.70
C GLY A 169 -2.43 -12.03 17.47
N GLY A 170 -2.15 -11.56 16.25
CA GLY A 170 -2.28 -10.13 15.96
C GLY A 170 -3.73 -9.65 16.12
N ASP A 171 -3.92 -8.46 16.70
CA ASP A 171 -5.21 -7.96 17.16
C ASP A 171 -5.34 -6.43 17.14
N LEU A 172 -6.54 -5.91 17.47
CA LEU A 172 -6.83 -4.48 17.53
C LEU A 172 -6.00 -3.76 18.60
N ALA A 173 -5.75 -4.42 19.74
CA ALA A 173 -4.92 -3.87 20.81
C ALA A 173 -3.48 -3.65 20.32
N GLY A 174 -2.93 -4.58 19.54
CA GLY A 174 -1.61 -4.45 18.93
C GLY A 174 -1.55 -3.32 17.90
N ILE A 175 -2.59 -3.13 17.09
CA ILE A 175 -2.69 -2.02 16.15
C ILE A 175 -2.72 -0.68 16.91
N LYS A 176 -3.56 -0.58 17.96
CA LYS A 176 -3.64 0.62 18.78
C LYS A 176 -2.29 0.98 19.40
N GLN A 177 -1.56 0.02 19.95
CA GLN A 177 -0.20 0.26 20.49
C GLN A 177 0.72 0.87 19.44
N VAL A 178 0.66 0.40 18.18
CA VAL A 178 1.51 0.90 17.09
C VAL A 178 1.10 2.31 16.64
N ILE A 179 -0.20 2.64 16.69
CA ILE A 179 -0.69 4.01 16.49
C ILE A 179 -0.14 4.92 17.60
N ASP A 180 -0.28 4.52 18.87
CA ASP A 180 0.20 5.28 20.04
C ASP A 180 1.73 5.50 20.01
N GLU A 181 2.50 4.58 19.43
CA GLU A 181 3.94 4.69 19.16
C GLU A 181 4.28 5.67 18.01
N ASN A 182 3.26 6.22 17.37
CA ASN A 182 3.40 7.13 16.21
C ASN A 182 4.15 6.52 15.02
N TYR A 183 4.07 5.21 14.86
CA TYR A 183 4.79 4.46 13.82
C TYR A 183 4.33 4.85 12.41
N PHE A 184 3.02 4.87 12.18
CA PHE A 184 2.47 5.15 10.86
C PHE A 184 2.75 6.58 10.39
N ASN A 185 2.70 7.55 11.30
CA ASN A 185 3.08 8.93 10.98
C ASN A 185 4.57 9.05 10.66
N LYS A 186 5.45 8.36 11.39
CA LYS A 186 6.89 8.31 11.07
C LYS A 186 7.16 7.64 9.72
N LEU A 187 6.32 6.69 9.32
CA LEU A 187 6.38 6.04 8.01
C LEU A 187 5.78 6.92 6.89
N GLY A 188 4.98 7.92 7.25
CA GLY A 188 4.25 8.77 6.30
C GLY A 188 2.92 8.19 5.83
N ALA A 189 2.43 7.10 6.44
CA ALA A 189 1.11 6.54 6.14
C ALA A 189 0.03 7.32 6.91
N ASN A 190 -1.04 7.68 6.20
CA ASN A 190 -2.17 8.43 6.76
C ASN A 190 -3.51 7.66 6.67
N THR A 191 -3.48 6.46 6.13
CA THR A 191 -4.65 5.61 5.97
C THR A 191 -4.27 4.16 6.27
N LEU A 192 -5.03 3.50 7.14
CA LEU A 192 -4.85 2.09 7.43
C LEU A 192 -5.92 1.27 6.72
N TRP A 193 -5.48 0.24 6.01
CA TRP A 193 -6.35 -0.79 5.44
C TRP A 193 -6.14 -2.09 6.20
N LEU A 194 -7.11 -2.47 7.00
CA LEU A 194 -7.09 -3.71 7.76
C LEU A 194 -7.68 -4.86 6.94
N SER A 195 -7.13 -6.08 7.09
CA SER A 195 -7.85 -7.28 6.65
C SER A 195 -9.21 -7.34 7.35
N PRO A 196 -10.22 -8.06 6.79
CA PRO A 196 -11.55 -8.10 7.40
C PRO A 196 -11.52 -8.54 8.87
N LEU A 197 -12.27 -7.81 9.69
CA LEU A 197 -12.32 -8.00 11.15
C LEU A 197 -13.51 -8.85 11.61
N ASN A 198 -14.42 -9.17 10.70
CA ASN A 198 -15.64 -9.91 11.00
C ASN A 198 -15.34 -11.29 11.60
N GLN A 199 -16.24 -11.78 12.47
CA GLN A 199 -16.11 -13.09 13.07
C GLN A 199 -15.99 -14.18 12.00
N ASN A 200 -14.91 -14.93 12.03
CA ASN A 200 -14.61 -16.07 11.20
C ASN A 200 -14.91 -17.39 11.92
N PRO A 201 -14.98 -18.53 11.20
CA PRO A 201 -15.28 -19.82 11.79
C PRO A 201 -14.30 -20.23 12.89
N PHE A 202 -14.78 -21.04 13.83
CA PHE A 202 -13.95 -21.65 14.88
C PHE A 202 -13.31 -22.97 14.42
N GLU A 203 -13.72 -23.48 13.27
CA GLU A 203 -13.18 -24.69 12.65
C GLU A 203 -12.34 -24.34 11.42
N PRO A 204 -11.33 -25.14 11.07
CA PRO A 204 -10.52 -24.91 9.88
C PRO A 204 -11.25 -25.40 8.63
N TYR A 205 -11.07 -24.68 7.54
CA TYR A 205 -11.66 -24.98 6.23
C TYR A 205 -10.58 -25.02 5.14
N GLY A 206 -10.99 -25.42 3.95
CA GLY A 206 -10.16 -25.35 2.75
C GLY A 206 -8.92 -26.24 2.86
N TYR A 207 -8.99 -27.46 2.34
CA TYR A 207 -7.84 -28.35 2.32
C TYR A 207 -6.95 -28.05 1.10
N ASN A 208 -5.68 -27.75 1.36
CA ASN A 208 -4.64 -27.65 0.34
C ASN A 208 -3.84 -28.95 0.31
N ALA A 209 -4.02 -29.74 -0.76
CA ALA A 209 -3.37 -31.06 -0.90
C ALA A 209 -1.83 -30.94 -1.01
N LEU A 210 -1.33 -29.87 -1.61
CA LEU A 210 0.11 -29.65 -1.79
C LEU A 210 0.82 -29.33 -0.47
N ALA A 211 0.18 -28.53 0.38
CA ALA A 211 0.68 -28.17 1.68
C ALA A 211 0.21 -29.14 2.78
N ASN A 212 -0.63 -30.10 2.44
CA ASN A 212 -1.25 -31.08 3.35
C ASN A 212 -1.83 -30.40 4.60
N THR A 213 -2.62 -29.33 4.41
CA THR A 213 -3.15 -28.54 5.52
C THR A 213 -4.55 -28.00 5.20
N LYS A 214 -5.35 -27.83 6.24
CA LYS A 214 -6.47 -26.90 6.26
C LYS A 214 -5.97 -25.52 6.74
N PHE A 215 -6.83 -24.53 6.64
CA PHE A 215 -6.55 -23.17 7.05
C PHE A 215 -7.53 -22.72 8.13
N ALA A 216 -7.01 -22.01 9.14
CA ALA A 216 -7.83 -21.20 10.01
C ALA A 216 -8.29 -19.92 9.29
N GLY A 217 -9.34 -19.28 9.77
CA GLY A 217 -9.86 -18.03 9.20
C GLY A 217 -9.06 -16.77 9.56
N TYR A 218 -7.77 -16.90 9.87
CA TYR A 218 -6.89 -15.82 10.34
C TYR A 218 -6.81 -14.60 9.42
N HIS A 219 -7.10 -14.81 8.15
CA HIS A 219 -7.09 -13.77 7.11
C HIS A 219 -8.36 -12.90 7.11
N GLY A 220 -9.44 -13.31 7.80
CA GLY A 220 -10.68 -12.55 7.93
C GLY A 220 -11.69 -12.72 6.78
N TYR A 221 -11.35 -13.42 5.69
CA TYR A 221 -12.17 -13.47 4.48
C TYR A 221 -13.25 -14.55 4.45
N TRP A 222 -13.50 -15.24 5.57
CA TRP A 222 -14.57 -16.22 5.71
C TRP A 222 -15.59 -15.83 6.79
N PRO A 223 -16.21 -14.65 6.68
CA PRO A 223 -17.07 -14.12 7.74
C PRO A 223 -18.31 -15.00 7.95
N ILE A 224 -18.59 -15.32 9.21
CA ILE A 224 -19.82 -15.97 9.66
C ILE A 224 -20.76 -15.00 10.35
N SER A 225 -20.33 -13.78 10.60
CA SER A 225 -21.13 -12.66 11.11
C SER A 225 -20.77 -11.39 10.35
N SER A 226 -21.78 -10.58 10.01
CA SER A 226 -21.60 -9.28 9.36
C SER A 226 -21.44 -8.12 10.33
N SER A 227 -21.69 -8.33 11.63
CA SER A 227 -21.80 -7.25 12.64
C SER A 227 -20.93 -7.45 13.87
N GLN A 228 -20.25 -8.59 13.99
CA GLN A 228 -19.37 -8.89 15.12
C GLN A 228 -17.92 -8.92 14.69
N VAL A 229 -17.07 -8.26 15.45
CA VAL A 229 -15.61 -8.44 15.35
C VAL A 229 -15.25 -9.84 15.82
N ASP A 230 -14.30 -10.47 15.13
CA ASP A 230 -13.75 -11.76 15.53
C ASP A 230 -13.14 -11.65 16.92
N CYS A 231 -13.58 -12.50 17.84
CA CYS A 231 -13.17 -12.46 19.25
C CYS A 231 -11.65 -12.67 19.43
N ARG A 232 -10.95 -13.18 18.41
CA ARG A 232 -9.49 -13.32 18.37
C ARG A 232 -8.78 -12.03 17.97
N PHE A 233 -9.51 -11.08 17.36
CA PHE A 233 -8.99 -9.75 17.02
C PHE A 233 -9.39 -8.69 18.04
N GLY A 234 -10.41 -8.96 18.85
CA GLY A 234 -10.92 -8.02 19.85
C GLY A 234 -12.44 -7.97 19.91
N SER A 235 -12.98 -6.81 20.28
CA SER A 235 -14.40 -6.54 20.42
C SER A 235 -14.86 -5.40 19.52
N ASN A 236 -16.20 -5.26 19.36
CA ASN A 236 -16.78 -4.14 18.65
C ASN A 236 -16.46 -2.79 19.32
N ASP A 237 -16.30 -2.77 20.64
CA ASP A 237 -15.99 -1.53 21.37
C ASP A 237 -14.52 -1.14 21.18
N GLU A 238 -13.59 -2.09 21.23
CA GLU A 238 -12.17 -1.85 20.87
C GLU A 238 -12.03 -1.35 19.41
N LEU A 239 -12.84 -1.86 18.48
CA LEU A 239 -12.85 -1.34 17.11
C LEU A 239 -13.34 0.10 17.04
N LYS A 240 -14.39 0.46 17.80
CA LYS A 240 -14.87 1.85 17.86
C LYS A 240 -13.84 2.80 18.45
N GLU A 241 -13.15 2.37 19.51
CA GLU A 241 -12.05 3.12 20.10
C GLU A 241 -10.91 3.33 19.10
N LEU A 242 -10.48 2.26 18.40
CA LEU A 242 -9.43 2.33 17.39
C LEU A 242 -9.77 3.29 16.23
N VAL A 243 -11.04 3.38 15.85
CA VAL A 243 -11.49 4.29 14.76
C VAL A 243 -11.59 5.73 15.25
N ALA A 244 -11.73 5.96 16.55
CA ALA A 244 -11.79 7.30 17.14
C ALA A 244 -10.41 7.96 17.32
N ASP A 245 -9.35 7.15 17.41
CA ASP A 245 -7.96 7.58 17.50
C ASP A 245 -7.42 8.07 16.14
#